data_d9337119d34a7ae0938f53a65f82c923
#
_entry.id   d9337119d34a7ae0938f53a65f82c923
#
_cell.length_a   1.000
_cell.length_b   1.000
_cell.length_c   1.000
_cell.angle_alpha   90.00
_cell.angle_beta   90.00
_cell.angle_gamma   90.00
#
_symmetry.space_group_name_H-M   'P 1'
#
loop_
_entity.id
_entity.type
_entity.pdbx_description
1 polymer ?
#
loop_
_entity_poly.entity_id
_entity_poly.type
_entity_poly.pdbx_seq_one_letter_code
_entity_poly.pdbx_strand_id
1 'polypeptide(L)'
;MTISLDASQWVRRFHPAPAAATRLVCFPHAGGSASYFHPVSAALAPAVEVLAVQYPGRQDRHTEAPVDDLFVLADRLADVLAPEITGPVAFFGHSMGASLAFEVARRLDARGTRLHSLFVSGRRAPSAFRDERIHEKGDEALLAEVKRLGGTDTAVLDDVDIRNLVMPALRSDYKAAELYHYRPGPDVGCPIVALIGDSDPKVTEAEARPWAERTSAGFELKTYPGGHFYLNDHAAAVIRLIADRLAG
;
A
#
# COMPACT_ATOMS: atom_id res chain seq x y z
N MET A 1 23.22 -3.31 -18.58
CA MET A 1 22.88 -1.89 -18.41
C MET A 1 21.81 -1.82 -17.34
N THR A 2 22.16 -1.40 -16.12
CA THR A 2 21.19 -1.17 -15.04
C THR A 2 20.50 0.16 -15.37
N ILE A 3 19.22 0.11 -15.76
CA ILE A 3 18.42 1.34 -15.90
C ILE A 3 18.30 1.89 -14.48
N SER A 4 18.96 3.00 -14.20
CA SER A 4 18.73 3.72 -12.94
C SER A 4 17.29 4.19 -12.95
N LEU A 5 16.46 3.60 -12.10
CA LEU A 5 15.07 4.04 -11.89
C LEU A 5 15.12 5.38 -11.16
N ASP A 6 14.61 6.43 -11.79
CA ASP A 6 14.55 7.76 -11.17
C ASP A 6 13.55 7.75 -10.01
N ALA A 7 14.06 7.85 -8.78
CA ALA A 7 13.24 7.85 -7.57
C ALA A 7 12.19 8.98 -7.57
N SER A 8 12.44 10.10 -8.25
CA SER A 8 11.51 11.22 -8.34
C SER A 8 10.21 10.86 -9.06
N GLN A 9 10.25 9.87 -9.97
CA GLN A 9 9.06 9.35 -10.66
C GLN A 9 8.24 8.41 -9.78
N TRP A 10 8.86 7.73 -8.82
CA TRP A 10 8.22 6.69 -8.01
C TRP A 10 7.78 7.17 -6.64
N VAL A 11 8.33 8.30 -6.15
CA VAL A 11 8.11 8.80 -4.79
C VAL A 11 7.69 10.27 -4.82
N ARG A 12 6.62 10.59 -4.12
CA ARG A 12 6.15 11.97 -3.90
C ARG A 12 6.38 12.36 -2.44
N ARG A 13 6.96 13.54 -2.25
CA ARG A 13 7.12 14.20 -0.96
C ARG A 13 6.27 15.45 -0.95
N PHE A 14 5.06 15.36 -0.40
CA PHE A 14 4.12 16.49 -0.38
C PHE A 14 4.54 17.56 0.63
N HIS A 15 5.05 17.13 1.78
CA HIS A 15 5.55 18.01 2.85
C HIS A 15 6.96 17.54 3.22
N PRO A 16 8.00 17.97 2.47
CA PRO A 16 9.36 17.53 2.71
C PRO A 16 9.82 17.84 4.12
N ALA A 17 10.38 16.86 4.79
CA ALA A 17 10.91 16.96 6.14
C ALA A 17 12.30 16.28 6.22
N PRO A 18 13.31 16.84 5.53
CA PRO A 18 14.62 16.19 5.39
C PRO A 18 15.38 16.05 6.73
N ALA A 19 14.99 16.82 7.75
CA ALA A 19 15.54 16.73 9.11
C ALA A 19 14.81 15.69 9.99
N ALA A 20 13.73 15.07 9.50
CA ALA A 20 13.02 14.05 10.25
C ALA A 20 13.91 12.82 10.48
N ALA A 21 13.92 12.33 11.73
CA ALA A 21 14.71 11.16 12.11
C ALA A 21 14.18 9.87 11.48
N THR A 22 12.87 9.83 11.17
CA THR A 22 12.18 8.63 10.69
C THR A 22 11.41 8.94 9.41
N ARG A 23 11.36 7.97 8.49
CA ARG A 23 10.57 8.02 7.26
C ARG A 23 9.41 7.03 7.30
N LEU A 24 8.31 7.41 6.66
CA LEU A 24 7.17 6.53 6.40
C LEU A 24 6.95 6.39 4.90
N VAL A 25 7.15 5.20 4.36
CA VAL A 25 6.82 4.91 2.96
C VAL A 25 5.38 4.43 2.88
N CYS A 26 4.56 5.09 2.06
CA CYS A 26 3.12 4.79 1.91
C CYS A 26 2.82 4.19 0.54
N PHE A 27 2.17 3.01 0.54
CA PHE A 27 1.82 2.23 -0.65
C PHE A 27 0.32 2.31 -0.90
N PRO A 28 -0.13 2.94 -2.01
CA PRO A 28 -1.55 3.07 -2.33
C PRO A 28 -2.25 1.72 -2.60
N HIS A 29 -3.57 1.74 -2.41
CA HIS A 29 -4.49 0.67 -2.81
C HIS A 29 -4.63 0.60 -4.35
N ALA A 30 -5.29 -0.45 -4.87
CA ALA A 30 -5.59 -0.60 -6.29
C ALA A 30 -6.40 0.60 -6.83
N GLY A 31 -5.94 1.18 -7.94
CA GLY A 31 -6.49 2.42 -8.50
C GLY A 31 -6.08 3.70 -7.76
N GLY A 32 -5.48 3.58 -6.58
CA GLY A 32 -4.99 4.73 -5.81
C GLY A 32 -3.69 5.31 -6.36
N SER A 33 -3.33 6.48 -5.86
CA SER A 33 -2.12 7.22 -6.22
C SER A 33 -1.46 7.82 -4.99
N ALA A 34 -0.26 8.37 -5.17
CA ALA A 34 0.48 9.03 -4.08
C ALA A 34 -0.35 10.12 -3.37
N SER A 35 -1.21 10.85 -4.10
CA SER A 35 -2.02 11.93 -3.55
C SER A 35 -2.98 11.49 -2.44
N TYR A 36 -3.35 10.21 -2.38
CA TYR A 36 -4.15 9.66 -1.28
C TYR A 36 -3.48 9.90 0.09
N PHE A 37 -2.14 9.94 0.13
CA PHE A 37 -1.38 10.15 1.35
C PHE A 37 -0.99 11.62 1.62
N HIS A 38 -1.51 12.58 0.82
CA HIS A 38 -1.26 14.00 1.07
C HIS A 38 -1.69 14.43 2.49
N PRO A 39 -2.89 14.07 3.00
CA PRO A 39 -3.29 14.42 4.37
C PRO A 39 -2.40 13.76 5.44
N VAL A 40 -1.95 12.53 5.21
CA VAL A 40 -1.03 11.82 6.12
C VAL A 40 0.31 12.55 6.18
N SER A 41 0.83 12.96 5.03
CA SER A 41 2.07 13.74 4.95
C SER A 41 1.96 15.08 5.67
N ALA A 42 0.84 15.79 5.52
CA ALA A 42 0.60 17.05 6.23
C ALA A 42 0.54 16.87 7.75
N ALA A 43 -0.11 15.80 8.21
CA ALA A 43 -0.31 15.55 9.64
C ALA A 43 0.96 15.06 10.36
N LEU A 44 1.86 14.37 9.66
CA LEU A 44 3.09 13.80 10.24
C LEU A 44 4.29 14.74 10.14
N ALA A 45 4.28 15.72 9.23
CA ALA A 45 5.35 16.70 9.10
C ALA A 45 5.33 17.67 10.31
N PRO A 46 6.50 18.14 10.76
CA PRO A 46 7.86 17.83 10.30
C PRO A 46 8.50 16.63 11.01
N ALA A 47 7.79 15.92 11.90
CA ALA A 47 8.34 14.86 12.74
C ALA A 47 8.72 13.61 11.96
N VAL A 48 7.93 13.28 10.92
CA VAL A 48 8.15 12.11 10.04
C VAL A 48 8.10 12.58 8.59
N GLU A 49 9.09 12.18 7.78
CA GLU A 49 9.06 12.41 6.34
C GLU A 49 8.26 11.30 5.64
N VAL A 50 7.17 11.68 4.96
CA VAL A 50 6.33 10.74 4.22
C VAL A 50 6.76 10.64 2.76
N LEU A 51 7.06 9.42 2.34
CA LEU A 51 7.40 9.02 0.98
C LEU A 51 6.21 8.28 0.37
N ALA A 52 5.35 8.98 -0.38
CA ALA A 52 4.17 8.38 -1.00
C ALA A 52 4.52 7.78 -2.36
N VAL A 53 4.29 6.48 -2.52
CA VAL A 53 4.60 5.75 -3.76
C VAL A 53 3.62 6.14 -4.87
N GLN A 54 4.16 6.41 -6.06
CA GLN A 54 3.41 6.67 -7.29
C GLN A 54 3.67 5.56 -8.31
N TYR A 55 2.68 4.70 -8.54
CA TYR A 55 2.78 3.64 -9.54
C TYR A 55 2.67 4.19 -10.96
N PRO A 56 3.20 3.49 -11.99
CA PRO A 56 2.98 3.85 -13.39
C PRO A 56 1.49 3.71 -13.80
N GLY A 57 1.10 4.34 -14.89
CA GLY A 57 -0.24 4.26 -15.45
C GLY A 57 -1.26 5.20 -14.82
N ARG A 58 -0.86 6.15 -13.94
CA ARG A 58 -1.78 7.08 -13.29
C ARG A 58 -1.18 8.47 -13.05
N GLN A 59 -2.06 9.47 -12.95
CA GLN A 59 -1.71 10.89 -12.77
C GLN A 59 -0.63 11.34 -13.77
N ASP A 60 0.47 11.93 -13.30
CA ASP A 60 1.60 12.39 -14.11
C ASP A 60 2.33 11.26 -14.86
N ARG A 61 2.08 9.99 -14.46
CA ARG A 61 2.62 8.80 -15.11
C ARG A 61 1.59 8.04 -15.96
N HIS A 62 0.47 8.68 -16.32
CA HIS A 62 -0.67 8.04 -17.01
C HIS A 62 -0.30 7.46 -18.39
N THR A 63 0.74 7.98 -19.05
CA THR A 63 1.23 7.48 -20.35
C THR A 63 2.10 6.23 -20.22
N GLU A 64 2.57 5.89 -19.01
CA GLU A 64 3.36 4.70 -18.80
C GLU A 64 2.46 3.45 -18.69
N ALA A 65 2.93 2.33 -19.21
CA ALA A 65 2.23 1.07 -19.05
C ALA A 65 2.14 0.68 -17.56
N PRO A 66 0.93 0.41 -17.02
CA PRO A 66 0.80 -0.08 -15.66
C PRO A 66 1.45 -1.47 -15.51
N VAL A 67 1.81 -1.84 -14.28
CA VAL A 67 2.44 -3.13 -13.97
C VAL A 67 1.40 -4.04 -13.32
N ASP A 68 1.10 -5.17 -13.95
CA ASP A 68 0.06 -6.12 -13.56
C ASP A 68 0.58 -7.37 -12.81
N ASP A 69 1.82 -7.32 -12.36
CA ASP A 69 2.47 -8.34 -11.52
C ASP A 69 3.03 -7.69 -10.25
N LEU A 70 2.54 -8.12 -9.09
CA LEU A 70 2.91 -7.56 -7.79
C LEU A 70 4.39 -7.81 -7.46
N PHE A 71 4.96 -8.94 -7.88
CA PHE A 71 6.37 -9.24 -7.63
C PHE A 71 7.29 -8.36 -8.47
N VAL A 72 6.94 -8.13 -9.74
CA VAL A 72 7.67 -7.21 -10.62
C VAL A 72 7.63 -5.80 -10.07
N LEU A 73 6.45 -5.36 -9.57
CA LEU A 73 6.30 -4.05 -8.96
C LEU A 73 7.13 -3.94 -7.67
N ALA A 74 7.14 -5.00 -6.85
CA ALA A 74 7.93 -5.06 -5.61
C ALA A 74 9.45 -5.03 -5.89
N ASP A 75 9.92 -5.72 -6.93
CA ASP A 75 11.33 -5.69 -7.31
C ASP A 75 11.78 -4.28 -7.69
N ARG A 76 11.01 -3.59 -8.56
CA ARG A 76 11.29 -2.20 -8.98
C ARG A 76 11.27 -1.25 -7.79
N LEU A 77 10.28 -1.36 -6.90
CA LEU A 77 10.17 -0.49 -5.73
C LEU A 77 11.29 -0.75 -4.71
N ALA A 78 11.73 -1.98 -4.52
CA ALA A 78 12.87 -2.26 -3.66
C ALA A 78 14.15 -1.61 -4.19
N ASP A 79 14.36 -1.61 -5.52
CA ASP A 79 15.51 -0.96 -6.15
C ASP A 79 15.46 0.58 -6.03
N VAL A 80 14.26 1.15 -6.21
CA VAL A 80 14.03 2.60 -6.07
C VAL A 80 14.17 3.08 -4.63
N LEU A 81 13.61 2.32 -3.67
CA LEU A 81 13.55 2.75 -2.27
C LEU A 81 14.85 2.50 -1.50
N ALA A 82 15.66 1.51 -1.89
CA ALA A 82 16.89 1.20 -1.18
C ALA A 82 17.82 2.43 -1.00
N PRO A 83 18.11 3.25 -2.02
CA PRO A 83 18.93 4.44 -1.86
C PRO A 83 18.22 5.58 -1.09
N GLU A 84 16.88 5.58 -1.06
CA GLU A 84 16.08 6.60 -0.36
C GLU A 84 16.00 6.34 1.15
N ILE A 85 16.33 5.11 1.61
CA ILE A 85 16.28 4.71 3.01
C ILE A 85 17.65 4.94 3.64
N THR A 86 17.83 6.11 4.25
CA THR A 86 19.11 6.51 4.87
C THR A 86 19.06 6.50 6.42
N GLY A 87 17.98 5.94 7.02
CA GLY A 87 17.77 5.90 8.47
C GLY A 87 16.55 5.03 8.81
N PRO A 88 16.01 5.13 10.03
CA PRO A 88 14.81 4.40 10.44
C PRO A 88 13.66 4.65 9.48
N VAL A 89 13.03 3.57 9.01
CA VAL A 89 11.93 3.63 8.05
C VAL A 89 10.82 2.67 8.46
N ALA A 90 9.59 3.11 8.33
CA ALA A 90 8.41 2.24 8.42
C ALA A 90 7.65 2.25 7.10
N PHE A 91 6.89 1.20 6.87
CA PHE A 91 6.02 1.08 5.70
C PHE A 91 4.56 1.05 6.13
N PHE A 92 3.72 1.72 5.37
CA PHE A 92 2.26 1.64 5.47
C PHE A 92 1.70 1.29 4.11
N GLY A 93 0.94 0.21 4.02
CA GLY A 93 0.21 -0.16 2.80
C GLY A 93 -1.26 -0.42 3.07
N HIS A 94 -2.13 0.01 2.14
CA HIS A 94 -3.55 -0.28 2.21
C HIS A 94 -3.97 -1.19 1.05
N SER A 95 -4.74 -2.25 1.34
CA SER A 95 -5.27 -3.20 0.36
C SER A 95 -4.14 -3.84 -0.49
N MET A 96 -4.11 -3.66 -1.81
CA MET A 96 -3.00 -4.08 -2.67
C MET A 96 -1.66 -3.55 -2.13
N GLY A 97 -1.62 -2.29 -1.72
CA GLY A 97 -0.43 -1.66 -1.17
C GLY A 97 0.12 -2.35 0.08
N ALA A 98 -0.71 -3.04 0.88
CA ALA A 98 -0.25 -3.81 2.03
C ALA A 98 0.54 -5.06 1.60
N SER A 99 0.05 -5.82 0.61
CA SER A 99 0.79 -6.94 0.03
C SER A 99 2.10 -6.49 -0.61
N LEU A 100 2.06 -5.34 -1.31
CA LEU A 100 3.22 -4.78 -1.97
C LEU A 100 4.26 -4.29 -0.96
N ALA A 101 3.83 -3.58 0.10
CA ALA A 101 4.70 -3.13 1.18
C ALA A 101 5.42 -4.31 1.85
N PHE A 102 4.71 -5.41 2.10
CA PHE A 102 5.28 -6.64 2.64
C PHE A 102 6.33 -7.25 1.71
N GLU A 103 6.03 -7.38 0.42
CA GLU A 103 6.97 -7.94 -0.55
C GLU A 103 8.22 -7.06 -0.77
N VAL A 104 8.06 -5.73 -0.73
CA VAL A 104 9.20 -4.80 -0.75
C VAL A 104 10.02 -4.91 0.53
N ALA A 105 9.36 -5.00 1.70
CA ALA A 105 10.04 -5.16 2.99
C ALA A 105 10.91 -6.43 3.03
N ARG A 106 10.40 -7.56 2.53
CA ARG A 106 11.18 -8.82 2.43
C ARG A 106 12.45 -8.66 1.59
N ARG A 107 12.36 -7.94 0.47
CA ARG A 107 13.49 -7.67 -0.44
C ARG A 107 14.54 -6.78 0.20
N LEU A 108 14.11 -5.79 0.93
CA LEU A 108 15.00 -4.87 1.64
C LEU A 108 15.66 -5.57 2.84
N ASP A 109 14.91 -6.36 3.59
CA ASP A 109 15.45 -7.16 4.73
C ASP A 109 16.51 -8.16 4.24
N ALA A 110 16.27 -8.81 3.09
CA ALA A 110 17.28 -9.68 2.45
C ALA A 110 18.55 -8.93 1.99
N ARG A 111 18.45 -7.61 1.80
CA ARG A 111 19.59 -6.72 1.48
C ARG A 111 20.21 -6.07 2.73
N GLY A 112 19.76 -6.44 3.93
CA GLY A 112 20.25 -5.92 5.21
C GLY A 112 19.58 -4.62 5.68
N THR A 113 18.53 -4.15 4.97
CA THR A 113 17.76 -2.97 5.38
C THR A 113 16.50 -3.41 6.13
N ARG A 114 16.56 -3.37 7.47
CA ARG A 114 15.43 -3.73 8.34
C ARG A 114 14.53 -2.53 8.59
N LEU A 115 13.22 -2.72 8.44
CA LEU A 115 12.24 -1.71 8.78
C LEU A 115 12.07 -1.58 10.30
N HIS A 116 11.68 -0.38 10.74
CA HIS A 116 11.22 -0.14 12.11
C HIS A 116 9.87 -0.82 12.38
N SER A 117 8.92 -0.69 11.45
CA SER A 117 7.59 -1.30 11.54
C SER A 117 6.96 -1.45 10.16
N LEU A 118 6.09 -2.44 10.00
CA LEU A 118 5.24 -2.62 8.82
C LEU A 118 3.78 -2.55 9.22
N PHE A 119 3.05 -1.57 8.67
CA PHE A 119 1.59 -1.42 8.84
C PHE A 119 0.89 -1.99 7.61
N VAL A 120 0.04 -2.99 7.82
CA VAL A 120 -0.75 -3.65 6.77
C VAL A 120 -2.23 -3.40 7.00
N SER A 121 -2.85 -2.59 6.14
CA SER A 121 -4.22 -2.09 6.30
C SER A 121 -5.16 -2.70 5.27
N GLY A 122 -6.35 -3.16 5.69
CA GLY A 122 -7.40 -3.67 4.81
C GLY A 122 -6.97 -4.87 3.95
N ARG A 123 -6.08 -5.71 4.47
CA ARG A 123 -5.56 -6.86 3.70
C ARG A 123 -5.44 -8.11 4.55
N ARG A 124 -6.00 -9.22 4.04
CA ARG A 124 -5.77 -10.56 4.58
C ARG A 124 -4.30 -10.95 4.48
N ALA A 125 -3.85 -11.80 5.37
CA ALA A 125 -2.49 -12.31 5.36
C ALA A 125 -2.18 -13.02 4.02
N PRO A 126 -0.91 -13.06 3.59
CA PRO A 126 -0.52 -13.70 2.33
C PRO A 126 -0.92 -15.17 2.22
N SER A 127 -1.06 -15.87 3.35
CA SER A 127 -1.52 -17.26 3.40
C SER A 127 -3.04 -17.44 3.21
N ALA A 128 -3.83 -16.36 3.34
CA ALA A 128 -5.28 -16.38 3.19
C ALA A 128 -5.68 -15.96 1.76
N PHE A 129 -5.54 -16.86 0.82
CA PHE A 129 -5.89 -16.61 -0.58
C PHE A 129 -7.41 -16.67 -0.82
N ARG A 130 -7.92 -15.79 -1.69
CA ARG A 130 -9.28 -15.83 -2.26
C ARG A 130 -9.20 -15.70 -3.79
N ASP A 131 -9.87 -16.58 -4.52
CA ASP A 131 -9.97 -16.52 -5.99
C ASP A 131 -11.14 -15.61 -6.42
N GLU A 132 -10.90 -14.30 -6.44
CA GLU A 132 -11.95 -13.28 -6.66
C GLU A 132 -12.20 -12.99 -8.14
N ARG A 133 -11.18 -12.99 -8.99
CA ARG A 133 -11.20 -12.80 -10.45
C ARG A 133 -12.00 -11.59 -10.96
N ILE A 134 -12.00 -10.49 -10.23
CA ILE A 134 -12.68 -9.26 -10.67
C ILE A 134 -11.98 -8.67 -11.89
N HIS A 135 -10.65 -8.80 -11.98
CA HIS A 135 -9.86 -8.32 -13.12
C HIS A 135 -10.24 -8.99 -14.46
N GLU A 136 -10.81 -10.18 -14.44
CA GLU A 136 -11.28 -10.91 -15.64
C GLU A 136 -12.67 -10.45 -16.10
N LYS A 137 -13.42 -9.75 -15.24
CA LYS A 137 -14.77 -9.27 -15.55
C LYS A 137 -14.75 -7.99 -16.38
N GLY A 138 -15.88 -7.66 -17.01
CA GLY A 138 -16.05 -6.39 -17.75
C GLY A 138 -15.88 -5.15 -16.85
N ASP A 139 -15.70 -3.99 -17.49
CA ASP A 139 -15.45 -2.71 -16.79
C ASP A 139 -16.55 -2.37 -15.79
N GLU A 140 -17.81 -2.63 -16.12
CA GLU A 140 -18.95 -2.35 -15.23
C GLU A 140 -18.86 -3.15 -13.91
N ALA A 141 -18.41 -4.40 -13.96
CA ALA A 141 -18.26 -5.23 -12.77
C ALA A 141 -17.08 -4.73 -11.89
N LEU A 142 -15.99 -4.30 -12.52
CA LEU A 142 -14.85 -3.71 -11.80
C LEU A 142 -15.24 -2.38 -11.15
N LEU A 143 -15.96 -1.52 -11.86
CA LEU A 143 -16.48 -0.26 -11.33
C LEU A 143 -17.46 -0.48 -10.18
N ALA A 144 -18.36 -1.46 -10.31
CA ALA A 144 -19.31 -1.82 -9.25
C ALA A 144 -18.57 -2.27 -7.99
N GLU A 145 -17.48 -3.03 -8.13
CA GLU A 145 -16.65 -3.45 -7.00
C GLU A 145 -15.96 -2.25 -6.33
N VAL A 146 -15.38 -1.32 -7.11
CA VAL A 146 -14.76 -0.11 -6.56
C VAL A 146 -15.78 0.76 -5.82
N LYS A 147 -16.97 0.94 -6.40
CA LYS A 147 -18.08 1.66 -5.76
C LYS A 147 -18.52 0.98 -4.45
N ARG A 148 -18.63 -0.35 -4.45
CA ARG A 148 -19.01 -1.14 -3.26
C ARG A 148 -18.01 -0.99 -2.13
N LEU A 149 -16.72 -0.87 -2.44
CA LEU A 149 -15.66 -0.71 -1.44
C LEU A 149 -15.59 0.72 -0.87
N GLY A 150 -16.06 1.74 -1.59
CA GLY A 150 -16.16 3.13 -1.10
C GLY A 150 -14.85 3.93 -1.13
N GLY A 151 -13.83 3.48 -1.88
CA GLY A 151 -12.49 4.10 -1.90
C GLY A 151 -12.32 5.29 -2.84
N THR A 152 -13.25 5.47 -3.75
CA THR A 152 -13.20 6.52 -4.79
C THR A 152 -14.52 7.28 -4.81
N ASP A 153 -14.46 8.58 -5.00
CA ASP A 153 -15.67 9.36 -5.26
C ASP A 153 -16.33 8.82 -6.54
N THR A 154 -17.52 8.25 -6.37
CA THR A 154 -18.24 7.57 -7.44
C THR A 154 -18.64 8.51 -8.55
N ALA A 155 -18.86 9.81 -8.26
CA ALA A 155 -19.20 10.82 -9.23
C ALA A 155 -18.08 11.04 -10.27
N VAL A 156 -16.82 10.88 -9.86
CA VAL A 156 -15.67 10.98 -10.76
C VAL A 156 -15.63 9.82 -11.76
N LEU A 157 -16.09 8.63 -11.36
CA LEU A 157 -16.13 7.45 -12.22
C LEU A 157 -17.34 7.42 -13.18
N ASP A 158 -18.29 8.32 -13.01
CA ASP A 158 -19.43 8.48 -13.94
C ASP A 158 -19.05 9.29 -15.21
N ASP A 159 -17.97 10.06 -15.15
CA ASP A 159 -17.36 10.71 -16.32
C ASP A 159 -16.64 9.69 -17.20
N VAL A 160 -17.04 9.60 -18.48
CA VAL A 160 -16.52 8.62 -19.45
C VAL A 160 -15.03 8.83 -19.74
N ASP A 161 -14.58 10.07 -19.83
CA ASP A 161 -13.18 10.38 -20.16
C ASP A 161 -12.27 10.04 -18.97
N ILE A 162 -12.68 10.39 -17.75
CA ILE A 162 -11.97 10.02 -16.54
C ILE A 162 -11.94 8.50 -16.36
N ARG A 163 -13.08 7.83 -16.60
CA ARG A 163 -13.16 6.38 -16.54
C ARG A 163 -12.17 5.71 -17.51
N ASN A 164 -12.16 6.13 -18.76
CA ASN A 164 -11.23 5.60 -19.77
C ASN A 164 -9.77 5.81 -19.40
N LEU A 165 -9.46 6.91 -18.72
CA LEU A 165 -8.10 7.22 -18.23
C LEU A 165 -7.66 6.31 -17.07
N VAL A 166 -8.57 5.99 -16.13
CA VAL A 166 -8.20 5.26 -14.91
C VAL A 166 -8.34 3.74 -15.03
N MET A 167 -9.22 3.26 -15.94
CA MET A 167 -9.53 1.82 -16.08
C MET A 167 -8.31 0.93 -16.38
N PRO A 168 -7.35 1.31 -17.25
CA PRO A 168 -6.17 0.48 -17.50
C PRO A 168 -5.35 0.23 -16.24
N ALA A 169 -5.09 1.26 -15.45
CA ALA A 169 -4.35 1.16 -14.20
C ALA A 169 -5.12 0.36 -13.16
N LEU A 170 -6.43 0.64 -13.02
CA LEU A 170 -7.30 -0.06 -12.08
C LEU A 170 -7.35 -1.57 -12.36
N ARG A 171 -7.56 -1.96 -13.61
CA ARG A 171 -7.58 -3.37 -14.02
C ARG A 171 -6.24 -4.07 -13.79
N SER A 172 -5.14 -3.40 -14.11
CA SER A 172 -3.78 -3.88 -13.87
C SER A 172 -3.53 -4.13 -12.38
N ASP A 173 -3.93 -3.18 -11.53
CA ASP A 173 -3.76 -3.30 -10.07
C ASP A 173 -4.61 -4.43 -9.48
N TYR A 174 -5.86 -4.57 -9.93
CA TYR A 174 -6.71 -5.69 -9.51
C TYR A 174 -6.10 -7.02 -9.94
N LYS A 175 -5.58 -7.13 -11.17
CA LYS A 175 -4.88 -8.32 -11.64
C LYS A 175 -3.65 -8.62 -10.77
N ALA A 176 -2.81 -7.63 -10.51
CA ALA A 176 -1.64 -7.80 -9.64
C ALA A 176 -2.02 -8.26 -8.23
N ALA A 177 -3.08 -7.68 -7.64
CA ALA A 177 -3.54 -8.00 -6.30
C ALA A 177 -4.22 -9.38 -6.17
N GLU A 178 -4.98 -9.78 -7.19
CA GLU A 178 -5.74 -11.04 -7.22
C GLU A 178 -4.89 -12.24 -7.61
N LEU A 179 -3.91 -12.06 -8.51
CA LEU A 179 -2.96 -13.10 -8.90
C LEU A 179 -1.76 -13.21 -7.97
N TYR A 180 -1.69 -12.37 -6.92
CA TYR A 180 -0.65 -12.49 -5.92
C TYR A 180 -0.82 -13.75 -5.08
N HIS A 181 0.10 -14.69 -5.23
CA HIS A 181 0.22 -15.88 -4.41
C HIS A 181 1.48 -15.81 -3.57
N TYR A 182 1.35 -15.96 -2.25
CA TYR A 182 2.49 -15.97 -1.36
C TYR A 182 3.51 -17.04 -1.77
N ARG A 183 4.75 -16.61 -1.90
CA ARG A 183 5.89 -17.52 -2.12
C ARG A 183 6.63 -17.70 -0.80
N PRO A 184 6.69 -18.93 -0.26
CA PRO A 184 7.45 -19.21 0.97
C PRO A 184 8.88 -18.70 0.88
N GLY A 185 9.41 -18.19 2.00
CA GLY A 185 10.72 -17.61 2.10
C GLY A 185 10.87 -16.86 3.42
N PRO A 186 11.99 -16.18 3.66
CA PRO A 186 12.18 -15.41 4.87
C PRO A 186 11.04 -14.40 5.08
N ASP A 187 10.50 -14.36 6.28
CA ASP A 187 9.55 -13.35 6.72
C ASP A 187 10.28 -12.08 7.17
N VAL A 188 9.55 -11.01 7.45
CA VAL A 188 10.20 -9.73 7.82
C VAL A 188 10.71 -9.76 9.27
N GLY A 189 11.83 -9.08 9.51
CA GLY A 189 12.45 -8.96 10.84
C GLY A 189 11.90 -7.78 11.67
N CYS A 190 10.84 -7.12 11.24
CA CYS A 190 10.23 -5.97 11.92
C CYS A 190 8.84 -6.31 12.46
N PRO A 191 8.33 -5.59 13.49
CA PRO A 191 6.96 -5.74 13.96
C PRO A 191 5.94 -5.45 12.84
N ILE A 192 4.86 -6.26 12.79
CA ILE A 192 3.71 -6.02 11.90
C ILE A 192 2.51 -5.53 12.73
N VAL A 193 1.91 -4.43 12.29
CA VAL A 193 0.64 -3.92 12.80
C VAL A 193 -0.41 -4.06 11.69
N ALA A 194 -1.35 -4.99 11.88
CA ALA A 194 -2.48 -5.16 10.96
C ALA A 194 -3.65 -4.28 11.42
N LEU A 195 -4.27 -3.59 10.45
CA LEU A 195 -5.43 -2.74 10.68
C LEU A 195 -6.56 -3.17 9.75
N ILE A 196 -7.76 -3.36 10.28
CA ILE A 196 -8.93 -3.79 9.49
C ILE A 196 -10.18 -3.01 9.89
N GLY A 197 -11.16 -2.93 8.99
CA GLY A 197 -12.53 -2.57 9.31
C GLY A 197 -13.30 -3.81 9.79
N ASP A 198 -14.20 -3.66 10.77
CA ASP A 198 -15.02 -4.76 11.30
C ASP A 198 -16.05 -5.29 10.29
N SER A 199 -16.39 -4.48 9.29
CA SER A 199 -17.33 -4.78 8.21
C SER A 199 -16.65 -4.84 6.84
N ASP A 200 -15.32 -4.99 6.78
CA ASP A 200 -14.55 -5.04 5.54
C ASP A 200 -14.84 -6.34 4.76
N PRO A 201 -15.43 -6.26 3.55
CA PRO A 201 -15.73 -7.46 2.76
C PRO A 201 -14.47 -8.12 2.17
N LYS A 202 -13.32 -7.45 2.19
CA LYS A 202 -12.05 -7.96 1.62
C LYS A 202 -11.20 -8.70 2.64
N VAL A 203 -11.42 -8.50 3.93
CA VAL A 203 -10.67 -9.16 4.99
C VAL A 203 -11.50 -9.31 6.25
N THR A 204 -11.50 -10.50 6.83
CA THR A 204 -11.99 -10.80 8.16
C THR A 204 -10.85 -10.81 9.17
N GLU A 205 -11.19 -10.71 10.46
CA GLU A 205 -10.20 -10.84 11.54
C GLU A 205 -9.45 -12.18 11.46
N ALA A 206 -10.16 -13.27 11.17
CA ALA A 206 -9.56 -14.60 11.03
C ALA A 206 -8.53 -14.67 9.88
N GLU A 207 -8.74 -13.91 8.80
CA GLU A 207 -7.82 -13.83 7.67
C GLU A 207 -6.66 -12.82 7.90
N ALA A 208 -6.84 -11.88 8.80
CA ALA A 208 -5.79 -10.93 9.17
C ALA A 208 -4.83 -11.51 10.23
N ARG A 209 -5.31 -12.33 11.17
CA ARG A 209 -4.48 -12.90 12.24
C ARG A 209 -3.22 -13.64 11.76
N PRO A 210 -3.22 -14.39 10.64
CA PRO A 210 -2.01 -15.06 10.15
C PRO A 210 -0.89 -14.12 9.67
N TRP A 211 -1.08 -12.79 9.66
CA TRP A 211 0.05 -11.87 9.56
C TRP A 211 1.07 -12.04 10.68
N ALA A 212 0.66 -12.57 11.83
CA ALA A 212 1.55 -12.93 12.93
C ALA A 212 2.64 -13.94 12.53
N GLU A 213 2.36 -14.79 11.55
CA GLU A 213 3.28 -15.79 11.02
C GLU A 213 4.30 -15.20 10.02
N ARG A 214 4.14 -13.94 9.64
CA ARG A 214 4.94 -13.25 8.61
C ARG A 214 5.99 -12.32 9.20
N THR A 215 6.21 -12.38 10.51
CA THR A 215 7.24 -11.62 11.21
C THR A 215 7.87 -12.42 12.34
N SER A 216 9.17 -12.16 12.60
CA SER A 216 9.87 -12.69 13.75
C SER A 216 9.91 -11.73 14.95
N ALA A 217 9.38 -10.51 14.82
CA ALA A 217 9.57 -9.44 15.82
C ALA A 217 8.35 -9.11 16.68
N GLY A 218 7.13 -9.42 16.19
CA GLY A 218 5.90 -9.16 16.94
C GLY A 218 4.75 -8.74 16.03
N PHE A 219 3.54 -8.97 16.52
CA PHE A 219 2.31 -8.72 15.77
C PHE A 219 1.25 -8.07 16.65
N GLU A 220 0.54 -7.10 16.07
CA GLU A 220 -0.62 -6.48 16.67
C GLU A 220 -1.75 -6.37 15.63
N LEU A 221 -3.00 -6.60 16.04
CA LEU A 221 -4.19 -6.41 15.21
C LEU A 221 -5.06 -5.32 15.82
N LYS A 222 -5.40 -4.34 15.01
CA LYS A 222 -6.35 -3.25 15.35
C LYS A 222 -7.58 -3.34 14.46
N THR A 223 -8.75 -3.34 15.06
CA THR A 223 -10.03 -3.31 14.36
C THR A 223 -10.72 -1.98 14.60
N TYR A 224 -11.23 -1.39 13.52
CA TYR A 224 -11.97 -0.14 13.51
C TYR A 224 -13.38 -0.37 13.01
N PRO A 225 -14.39 0.40 13.46
CA PRO A 225 -15.71 0.37 12.83
C PRO A 225 -15.61 0.75 11.35
N GLY A 226 -16.34 0.04 10.48
CA GLY A 226 -16.46 0.40 9.06
C GLY A 226 -15.99 -0.65 8.07
N GLY A 227 -16.12 -0.33 6.79
CA GLY A 227 -15.79 -1.18 5.65
C GLY A 227 -14.32 -1.15 5.25
N HIS A 228 -14.07 -1.40 3.95
CA HIS A 228 -12.70 -1.48 3.42
C HIS A 228 -11.90 -0.19 3.60
N PHE A 229 -12.54 0.98 3.44
CA PHE A 229 -11.90 2.28 3.60
C PHE A 229 -12.20 2.93 4.96
N TYR A 230 -12.36 2.12 6.03
CA TYR A 230 -12.51 2.60 7.41
C TYR A 230 -11.50 3.70 7.79
N LEU A 231 -10.31 3.67 7.20
CA LEU A 231 -9.24 4.62 7.48
C LEU A 231 -9.56 6.06 7.04
N ASN A 232 -10.57 6.28 6.17
CA ASN A 232 -11.04 7.61 5.81
C ASN A 232 -11.79 8.25 7.00
N ASP A 233 -12.67 7.47 7.65
CA ASP A 233 -13.45 7.93 8.80
C ASP A 233 -12.60 7.99 10.09
N HIS A 234 -11.57 7.15 10.18
CA HIS A 234 -10.68 7.04 11.33
C HIS A 234 -9.27 7.59 11.07
N ALA A 235 -9.10 8.48 10.09
CA ALA A 235 -7.78 8.98 9.67
C ALA A 235 -6.95 9.51 10.84
N ALA A 236 -7.52 10.33 11.71
CA ALA A 236 -6.81 10.88 12.87
C ALA A 236 -6.32 9.79 13.85
N ALA A 237 -7.10 8.74 14.07
CA ALA A 237 -6.72 7.64 14.96
C ALA A 237 -5.61 6.76 14.34
N VAL A 238 -5.70 6.48 13.03
CA VAL A 238 -4.68 5.71 12.30
C VAL A 238 -3.35 6.50 12.24
N ILE A 239 -3.41 7.79 11.92
CA ILE A 239 -2.22 8.65 11.88
C ILE A 239 -1.56 8.73 13.26
N ARG A 240 -2.34 8.88 14.34
CA ARG A 240 -1.83 8.89 15.71
C ARG A 240 -1.15 7.57 16.05
N LEU A 241 -1.79 6.42 15.75
CA LEU A 241 -1.17 5.10 15.97
C LEU A 241 0.18 4.98 15.28
N ILE A 242 0.28 5.44 14.03
CA ILE A 242 1.54 5.45 13.26
C ILE A 242 2.57 6.36 13.95
N ALA A 243 2.19 7.59 14.29
CA ALA A 243 3.08 8.55 14.95
C ALA A 243 3.62 8.02 16.28
N ASP A 244 2.74 7.50 17.14
CA ASP A 244 3.11 6.95 18.45
C ASP A 244 4.09 5.77 18.32
N ARG A 245 3.90 4.93 17.30
CA ARG A 245 4.79 3.79 17.03
C ARG A 245 6.14 4.21 16.47
N LEU A 246 6.22 5.35 15.78
CA LEU A 246 7.48 5.86 15.20
C LEU A 246 8.25 6.77 16.16
N ALA A 247 7.63 7.22 17.24
CA ALA A 247 8.27 8.06 18.25
C ALA A 247 9.00 7.25 19.34
N GLY A 248 8.71 5.94 19.47
CA GLY A 248 9.32 5.02 20.44
C GLY A 248 10.42 4.19 19.85
#